data_ec0b20619c0b9f6a5cfdc68a2decc5b4
#
_entry.id   ec0b20619c0b9f6a5cfdc68a2decc5b4
#
_cell.length_a   1.000
_cell.length_b   1.000
_cell.length_c   1.000
_cell.angle_alpha   90.00
_cell.angle_beta   90.00
_cell.angle_gamma   90.00
#
_symmetry.space_group_name_H-M   'P 1'
#
loop_
_entity.id
_entity.type
_entity.pdbx_description
1 polymer ?
#
loop_
_entity_poly.entity_id
_entity_poly.type
_entity_poly.pdbx_seq_one_letter_code
_entity_poly.pdbx_strand_id
1 'polypeptide(L)'
;MQRQYTNCQIGPNFEIQFPQSQVISSGYEGKERKQFKNCHNYNINSLSVSQDGENFLSSDDLRINLWSLENNNLAYQVVDLKPPNIEELAEVITHVEYHPKRSDIFLFSSSNGYICLCDLRVSSQFRNYATKIKLKEDPSR
;
A
#
# COMPACT_ATOMS: atom_id res chain seq x y z
N MET A 1 20.45 -4.89 11.95
CA MET A 1 21.57 -4.04 11.49
C MET A 1 22.26 -3.48 12.74
N GLN A 2 23.41 -4.03 13.12
CA GLN A 2 24.16 -3.49 14.26
C GLN A 2 25.19 -2.48 13.75
N ARG A 3 25.14 -1.27 14.26
CA ARG A 3 26.13 -0.22 13.99
C ARG A 3 27.09 -0.14 15.17
N GLN A 4 28.38 -0.39 14.95
CA GLN A 4 29.43 -0.08 15.92
C GLN A 4 30.01 1.30 15.59
N TYR A 5 30.08 2.15 16.59
CA TYR A 5 30.74 3.45 16.51
C TYR A 5 32.11 3.33 17.17
N THR A 6 33.16 3.71 16.45
CA THR A 6 34.50 3.85 17.03
C THR A 6 34.59 5.16 17.78
N ASN A 7 35.10 5.10 19.04
CA ASN A 7 35.33 6.28 19.87
C ASN A 7 36.33 7.23 19.21
N CYS A 8 35.98 8.49 19.05
CA CYS A 8 36.92 9.55 18.69
C CYS A 8 37.89 9.83 19.81
N GLN A 9 39.17 9.58 19.61
CA GLN A 9 40.25 10.10 20.48
C GLN A 9 40.64 11.49 19.99
N ILE A 10 40.51 12.49 20.86
CA ILE A 10 40.88 13.87 20.59
C ILE A 10 42.40 14.01 20.88
N GLY A 11 43.22 14.08 19.84
CA GLY A 11 44.65 14.40 19.93
C GLY A 11 44.92 15.91 19.79
N PRO A 12 46.19 16.42 20.07
CA PRO A 12 46.49 17.83 20.09
C PRO A 12 46.42 18.54 18.72
N ASN A 13 46.25 17.83 17.62
CA ASN A 13 45.96 18.44 16.30
C ASN A 13 44.52 18.10 15.94
N PHE A 14 43.68 19.10 15.98
CA PHE A 14 42.21 19.02 15.75
C PHE A 14 41.90 18.67 14.28
N GLU A 15 41.97 17.41 13.92
CA GLU A 15 41.35 16.89 12.70
C GLU A 15 40.05 16.20 13.09
N ILE A 16 38.93 16.82 12.72
CA ILE A 16 37.59 16.23 12.95
C ILE A 16 37.44 15.05 11.99
N GLN A 17 37.64 13.84 12.47
CA GLN A 17 37.31 12.63 11.73
C GLN A 17 35.86 12.23 12.01
N PHE A 18 35.03 12.31 11.00
CA PHE A 18 33.65 11.81 11.09
C PHE A 18 33.67 10.27 11.16
N PRO A 19 32.86 9.65 12.04
CA PRO A 19 32.76 8.20 12.10
C PRO A 19 32.24 7.65 10.77
N GLN A 20 33.02 6.80 10.13
CA GLN A 20 32.59 6.09 8.93
C GLN A 20 31.79 4.83 9.34
N SER A 21 30.57 4.70 8.82
CA SER A 21 29.79 3.49 9.00
C SER A 21 30.32 2.36 8.12
N GLN A 22 30.85 1.31 8.72
CA GLN A 22 31.15 0.07 7.99
C GLN A 22 29.97 -0.89 8.08
N VAL A 23 29.55 -1.44 6.95
CA VAL A 23 28.57 -2.53 6.92
C VAL A 23 29.27 -3.82 7.31
N ILE A 24 29.02 -4.29 8.54
CA ILE A 24 29.69 -5.47 9.11
C ILE A 24 29.06 -6.79 8.63
N SER A 25 27.79 -6.80 8.25
CA SER A 25 27.14 -7.90 7.52
C SER A 25 25.87 -7.44 6.83
N SER A 26 25.67 -7.87 5.59
CA SER A 26 24.40 -7.80 4.85
C SER A 26 23.83 -9.22 4.78
N GLY A 27 23.15 -9.64 5.83
CA GLY A 27 22.65 -11.01 5.97
C GLY A 27 21.15 -11.16 5.74
N TYR A 28 20.56 -10.43 4.77
CA TYR A 28 19.18 -10.66 4.36
C TYR A 28 19.18 -11.34 3.00
N GLU A 29 18.87 -12.62 2.98
CA GLU A 29 18.58 -13.37 1.76
C GLU A 29 17.06 -13.35 1.52
N GLY A 30 16.62 -12.71 0.44
CA GLY A 30 15.22 -12.74 0.01
C GLY A 30 14.93 -14.05 -0.70
N LYS A 31 14.02 -14.88 -0.15
CA LYS A 31 13.58 -16.11 -0.79
C LYS A 31 12.10 -16.01 -1.11
N GLU A 32 11.76 -16.19 -2.40
CA GLU A 32 10.37 -16.29 -2.84
C GLU A 32 9.67 -17.47 -2.15
N ARG A 33 8.57 -17.20 -1.45
CA ARG A 33 7.77 -18.23 -0.76
C ARG A 33 6.46 -18.53 -1.48
N LYS A 34 5.80 -17.48 -2.01
CA LYS A 34 4.49 -17.58 -2.65
C LYS A 34 4.38 -16.56 -3.78
N GLN A 35 3.64 -16.93 -4.82
CA GLN A 35 3.26 -16.04 -5.92
C GLN A 35 1.74 -15.92 -5.98
N PHE A 36 1.24 -14.67 -6.04
CA PHE A 36 -0.17 -14.33 -6.21
C PHE A 36 -0.36 -13.83 -7.65
N LYS A 37 -1.10 -14.59 -8.47
CA LYS A 37 -1.12 -14.39 -9.93
C LYS A 37 -2.54 -14.14 -10.47
N ASN A 38 -2.58 -13.59 -11.68
CA ASN A 38 -3.75 -13.59 -12.59
C ASN A 38 -4.97 -12.75 -12.15
N CYS A 39 -4.80 -11.74 -11.30
CA CYS A 39 -5.91 -10.88 -10.88
C CYS A 39 -5.78 -9.43 -11.32
N HIS A 40 -4.56 -9.00 -11.69
CA HIS A 40 -4.30 -7.65 -12.16
C HIS A 40 -3.98 -7.63 -13.65
N ASN A 41 -4.60 -6.70 -14.38
CA ASN A 41 -4.35 -6.46 -15.80
C ASN A 41 -3.44 -5.25 -16.03
N TYR A 42 -3.26 -4.43 -15.00
CA TYR A 42 -2.43 -3.23 -14.99
C TYR A 42 -1.35 -3.34 -13.93
N ASN A 43 -0.42 -2.40 -13.92
CA ASN A 43 0.65 -2.37 -12.93
C ASN A 43 0.09 -2.19 -11.52
N ILE A 44 0.60 -2.98 -10.57
CA ILE A 44 0.22 -2.83 -9.17
C ILE A 44 0.83 -1.54 -8.63
N ASN A 45 -0.01 -0.62 -8.17
CA ASN A 45 0.39 0.69 -7.67
C ASN A 45 0.51 0.73 -6.14
N SER A 46 -0.20 -0.12 -5.41
CA SER A 46 -0.09 -0.18 -3.96
C SER A 46 -0.42 -1.56 -3.37
N LEU A 47 0.15 -1.79 -2.18
CA LEU A 47 -0.05 -2.99 -1.36
C LEU A 47 -0.24 -2.55 0.08
N SER A 48 -1.21 -3.15 0.78
CA SER A 48 -1.42 -2.93 2.20
C SER A 48 -1.79 -4.22 2.90
N VAL A 49 -1.11 -4.52 4.01
CA VAL A 49 -1.36 -5.72 4.82
C VAL A 49 -2.31 -5.36 5.96
N SER A 50 -3.26 -6.25 6.26
CA SER A 50 -4.18 -6.09 7.38
C SER A 50 -3.44 -6.16 8.72
N GLN A 51 -4.02 -5.54 9.76
CA GLN A 51 -3.41 -5.47 11.09
C GLN A 51 -3.18 -6.87 11.71
N ASP A 52 -4.07 -7.82 11.45
CA ASP A 52 -3.95 -9.20 11.93
C ASP A 52 -2.88 -10.02 11.16
N GLY A 53 -2.39 -9.50 10.02
CA GLY A 53 -1.42 -10.19 9.17
C GLY A 53 -1.98 -11.40 8.42
N GLU A 54 -3.30 -11.59 8.36
CA GLU A 54 -3.93 -12.72 7.67
C GLU A 54 -4.21 -12.42 6.19
N ASN A 55 -4.48 -11.14 5.88
CA ASN A 55 -4.88 -10.70 4.56
C ASN A 55 -4.06 -9.51 4.08
N PHE A 56 -4.07 -9.26 2.78
CA PHE A 56 -3.56 -8.04 2.20
C PHE A 56 -4.40 -7.58 1.02
N LEU A 57 -4.37 -6.28 0.76
CA LEU A 57 -4.95 -5.66 -0.42
C LEU A 57 -3.84 -5.36 -1.43
N SER A 58 -4.15 -5.57 -2.71
CA SER A 58 -3.36 -5.07 -3.82
C SER A 58 -4.24 -4.26 -4.75
N SER A 59 -3.75 -3.13 -5.23
CA SER A 59 -4.48 -2.32 -6.21
C SER A 59 -3.69 -2.10 -7.48
N ASP A 60 -4.39 -2.12 -8.59
CA ASP A 60 -3.99 -1.54 -9.86
C ASP A 60 -4.82 -0.28 -10.15
N ASP A 61 -4.72 0.26 -11.36
CA ASP A 61 -5.42 1.50 -11.74
C ASP A 61 -6.95 1.39 -11.63
N LEU A 62 -7.53 0.20 -11.76
CA LEU A 62 -8.98 0.01 -11.85
C LEU A 62 -9.56 -0.92 -10.78
N ARG A 63 -8.75 -1.77 -10.16
CA ARG A 63 -9.21 -2.84 -9.27
C ARG A 63 -8.45 -2.87 -7.96
N ILE A 64 -9.16 -3.28 -6.91
CA ILE A 64 -8.57 -3.66 -5.63
C ILE A 64 -8.96 -5.11 -5.35
N ASN A 65 -7.96 -5.93 -5.10
CA ASN A 65 -8.11 -7.34 -4.77
C ASN A 65 -7.68 -7.59 -3.32
N LEU A 66 -8.50 -8.37 -2.62
CA LEU A 66 -8.23 -8.90 -1.29
C LEU A 66 -7.66 -10.32 -1.43
N TRP A 67 -6.58 -10.59 -0.75
CA TRP A 67 -5.88 -11.87 -0.73
C TRP A 67 -5.75 -12.40 0.68
N SER A 68 -5.83 -13.72 0.83
CA SER A 68 -5.42 -14.40 2.06
C SER A 68 -3.96 -14.81 1.98
N LEU A 69 -3.18 -14.51 3.02
CA LEU A 69 -1.78 -14.95 3.12
C LEU A 69 -1.66 -16.46 3.33
N GLU A 70 -2.68 -17.11 3.89
CA GLU A 70 -2.72 -18.56 4.04
C GLU A 70 -3.06 -19.24 2.71
N ASN A 71 -4.06 -18.73 2.00
CA ASN A 71 -4.65 -19.35 0.82
C ASN A 71 -4.41 -18.51 -0.46
N ASN A 72 -3.33 -18.81 -1.19
CA ASN A 72 -2.90 -18.04 -2.36
C ASN A 72 -3.73 -18.30 -3.65
N ASN A 73 -4.70 -19.19 -3.62
CA ASN A 73 -5.51 -19.51 -4.79
C ASN A 73 -6.81 -18.69 -4.88
N LEU A 74 -7.10 -17.89 -3.85
CA LEU A 74 -8.33 -17.10 -3.78
C LEU A 74 -8.01 -15.61 -3.69
N ALA A 75 -8.42 -14.89 -4.72
CA ALA A 75 -8.48 -13.44 -4.72
C ALA A 75 -9.96 -13.02 -4.77
N TYR A 76 -10.32 -12.09 -3.92
CA TYR A 76 -11.64 -11.47 -3.92
C TYR A 76 -11.52 -10.04 -4.47
N GLN A 77 -12.16 -9.77 -5.58
CA GLN A 77 -12.25 -8.42 -6.11
C GLN A 77 -13.20 -7.59 -5.23
N VAL A 78 -12.65 -6.64 -4.48
CA VAL A 78 -13.43 -5.81 -3.54
C VAL A 78 -13.84 -4.47 -4.15
N VAL A 79 -13.09 -3.98 -5.14
CA VAL A 79 -13.40 -2.77 -5.90
C VAL A 79 -13.14 -3.04 -7.38
N ASP A 80 -14.07 -2.61 -8.24
CA ASP A 80 -13.89 -2.56 -9.70
C ASP A 80 -14.44 -1.23 -10.24
N LEU A 81 -13.55 -0.37 -10.71
CA LEU A 81 -13.89 0.90 -11.35
C LEU A 81 -13.95 0.79 -12.87
N LYS A 82 -13.70 -0.40 -13.42
CA LYS A 82 -13.70 -0.60 -14.87
C LYS A 82 -15.07 -0.30 -15.45
N PRO A 83 -15.21 0.71 -16.33
CA PRO A 83 -16.45 0.97 -17.01
C PRO A 83 -16.74 -0.11 -18.07
N PRO A 84 -17.99 -0.30 -18.50
CA PRO A 84 -18.35 -1.22 -19.56
C PRO A 84 -17.62 -0.87 -20.88
N ASN A 85 -17.47 0.42 -21.18
CA ASN A 85 -16.67 0.92 -22.28
C ASN A 85 -15.43 1.63 -21.74
N ILE A 86 -14.25 1.18 -22.15
CA ILE A 86 -12.98 1.72 -21.66
C ILE A 86 -12.76 3.19 -22.05
N GLU A 87 -13.41 3.67 -23.10
CA GLU A 87 -13.37 5.07 -23.54
C GLU A 87 -14.05 6.02 -22.53
N GLU A 88 -14.93 5.47 -21.67
CA GLU A 88 -15.62 6.21 -20.61
C GLU A 88 -14.83 6.24 -19.29
N LEU A 89 -13.58 5.78 -19.31
CA LEU A 89 -12.74 5.77 -18.12
C LEU A 89 -12.50 7.20 -17.64
N ALA A 90 -13.08 7.54 -16.48
CA ALA A 90 -13.01 8.89 -15.92
C ALA A 90 -12.04 8.99 -14.72
N GLU A 91 -11.65 7.87 -14.13
CA GLU A 91 -10.87 7.86 -12.90
C GLU A 91 -10.03 6.59 -12.74
N VAL A 92 -8.94 6.71 -11.99
CA VAL A 92 -8.08 5.59 -11.61
C VAL A 92 -7.83 5.59 -10.11
N ILE A 93 -7.56 4.40 -9.56
CA ILE A 93 -7.16 4.22 -8.17
C ILE A 93 -5.69 4.63 -8.08
N THR A 94 -5.36 5.50 -7.13
CA THR A 94 -4.01 5.98 -6.93
C THR A 94 -3.30 5.34 -5.75
N HIS A 95 -4.05 4.93 -4.73
CA HIS A 95 -3.51 4.27 -3.53
C HIS A 95 -4.58 3.51 -2.77
N VAL A 96 -4.20 2.42 -2.07
CA VAL A 96 -5.05 1.70 -1.13
C VAL A 96 -4.31 1.46 0.18
N GLU A 97 -5.02 1.59 1.31
CA GLU A 97 -4.46 1.36 2.63
C GLU A 97 -5.51 0.82 3.61
N TYR A 98 -5.12 -0.18 4.41
CA TYR A 98 -5.92 -0.66 5.53
C TYR A 98 -5.94 0.35 6.68
N HIS A 99 -7.03 0.33 7.43
CA HIS A 99 -7.07 1.04 8.70
C HIS A 99 -6.04 0.43 9.69
N PRO A 100 -5.20 1.26 10.37
CA PRO A 100 -4.08 0.76 11.17
C PRO A 100 -4.47 -0.10 12.39
N LYS A 101 -5.75 -0.08 12.79
CA LYS A 101 -6.25 -0.83 13.96
C LYS A 101 -7.44 -1.74 13.64
N ARG A 102 -7.86 -1.83 12.36
CA ARG A 102 -9.04 -2.60 11.97
C ARG A 102 -8.80 -3.29 10.65
N SER A 103 -8.92 -4.62 10.64
CA SER A 103 -8.71 -5.47 9.46
C SER A 103 -9.91 -5.52 8.50
N ASP A 104 -11.04 -4.95 8.91
CA ASP A 104 -12.30 -4.92 8.15
C ASP A 104 -12.52 -3.59 7.39
N ILE A 105 -11.72 -2.56 7.66
CA ILE A 105 -11.84 -1.24 7.06
C ILE A 105 -10.58 -0.91 6.25
N PHE A 106 -10.78 -0.37 5.06
CA PHE A 106 -9.72 0.18 4.25
C PHE A 106 -10.18 1.47 3.56
N LEU A 107 -9.23 2.25 3.08
CA LEU A 107 -9.49 3.41 2.24
C LEU A 107 -8.75 3.28 0.92
N PHE A 108 -9.27 3.94 -0.11
CA PHE A 108 -8.52 4.18 -1.33
C PHE A 108 -8.73 5.60 -1.84
N SER A 109 -7.73 6.11 -2.54
CA SER A 109 -7.78 7.42 -3.20
C SER A 109 -7.97 7.26 -4.70
N SER A 110 -8.66 8.23 -5.30
CA SER A 110 -8.94 8.32 -6.73
C SER A 110 -8.30 9.56 -7.35
N SER A 111 -7.90 9.44 -8.61
CA SER A 111 -7.41 10.57 -9.43
C SER A 111 -8.41 11.72 -9.55
N ASN A 112 -9.71 11.48 -9.28
CA ASN A 112 -10.75 12.49 -9.24
C ASN A 112 -10.79 13.32 -7.93
N GLY A 113 -9.74 13.23 -7.09
CA GLY A 113 -9.58 14.07 -5.89
C GLY A 113 -10.52 13.71 -4.75
N TYR A 114 -10.88 12.45 -4.60
CA TYR A 114 -11.64 11.97 -3.44
C TYR A 114 -10.98 10.75 -2.79
N ILE A 115 -11.34 10.51 -1.54
CA ILE A 115 -10.98 9.31 -0.78
C ILE A 115 -12.27 8.55 -0.48
N CYS A 116 -12.25 7.24 -0.68
CA CYS A 116 -13.33 6.33 -0.29
C CYS A 116 -12.93 5.53 0.93
N LEU A 117 -13.78 5.53 1.94
CA LEU A 117 -13.69 4.64 3.10
C LEU A 117 -14.62 3.46 2.87
N CYS A 118 -14.07 2.25 2.92
CA CYS A 118 -14.77 1.00 2.62
C CYS A 118 -14.75 0.05 3.81
N ASP A 119 -15.83 -0.71 3.98
CA ASP A 119 -15.98 -1.74 5.01
C ASP A 119 -16.17 -3.11 4.31
N LEU A 120 -15.26 -4.06 4.56
CA LEU A 120 -15.28 -5.40 3.97
C LEU A 120 -16.46 -6.27 4.46
N ARG A 121 -17.08 -5.92 5.57
CA ARG A 121 -18.24 -6.65 6.14
C ARG A 121 -19.54 -6.36 5.40
N VAL A 122 -19.59 -5.23 4.73
CA VAL A 122 -20.79 -4.78 4.00
C VAL A 122 -20.64 -5.22 2.56
N SER A 123 -21.62 -5.98 2.07
CA SER A 123 -21.70 -6.64 0.75
C SER A 123 -20.94 -5.98 -0.40
N SER A 124 -20.34 -6.81 -1.24
CA SER A 124 -19.39 -6.58 -2.32
C SER A 124 -19.83 -5.67 -3.50
N GLN A 125 -20.97 -5.01 -3.44
CA GLN A 125 -21.35 -4.02 -4.45
C GLN A 125 -20.86 -2.62 -4.04
N PHE A 126 -19.62 -2.35 -4.37
CA PHE A 126 -18.86 -1.13 -4.08
C PHE A 126 -19.62 0.19 -4.24
N ARG A 127 -20.58 0.27 -5.15
CA ARG A 127 -21.27 1.56 -5.45
C ARG A 127 -22.16 2.07 -4.31
N ASN A 128 -22.56 1.24 -3.35
CA ASN A 128 -23.55 1.61 -2.34
C ASN A 128 -23.01 1.80 -0.92
N TYR A 129 -21.75 1.46 -0.64
CA TYR A 129 -21.26 1.31 0.74
C TYR A 129 -19.95 2.02 1.06
N ALA A 130 -19.41 2.79 0.13
CA ALA A 130 -18.22 3.59 0.36
C ALA A 130 -18.59 5.03 0.74
N THR A 131 -18.10 5.49 1.88
CA THR A 131 -18.20 6.92 2.23
C THR A 131 -17.17 7.69 1.44
N LYS A 132 -17.63 8.54 0.51
CA LYS A 132 -16.76 9.43 -0.28
C LYS A 132 -16.47 10.71 0.48
N ILE A 133 -15.18 11.00 0.67
CA ILE A 133 -14.69 12.25 1.26
C ILE A 133 -14.05 13.05 0.12
N LYS A 134 -14.66 14.15 -0.27
CA LYS A 134 -14.15 15.06 -1.29
C LYS A 134 -13.70 16.36 -0.64
N LEU A 135 -12.52 16.86 -1.03
CA LEU A 135 -12.11 18.20 -0.64
C LEU A 135 -13.08 19.22 -1.26
N LYS A 136 -13.56 20.15 -0.44
CA LYS A 136 -14.25 21.33 -0.98
C LYS A 136 -13.23 22.16 -1.74
N GLU A 137 -13.46 22.36 -3.03
CA GLU A 137 -12.71 23.36 -3.79
C GLU A 137 -12.98 24.72 -3.16
N ASP A 138 -11.92 25.41 -2.78
CA ASP A 138 -12.01 26.80 -2.34
C ASP A 138 -12.33 27.65 -3.61
N PRO A 139 -13.51 28.31 -3.69
CA PRO A 139 -13.89 29.08 -4.87
C PRO A 139 -13.02 30.32 -5.13
N SER A 140 -11.97 30.52 -4.32
CA SER A 140 -11.06 31.67 -4.41
C SER A 140 -9.67 31.36 -5.02
N ARG A 141 -9.51 30.18 -5.68
CA ARG A 141 -8.30 29.85 -6.44
C ARG A 141 -8.55 29.75 -7.93
#